data_6f6df6e7b869a1a2d8758b0897087800
#
_entry.id   6f6df6e7b869a1a2d8758b0897087800
#
_cell.length_a   1.000
_cell.length_b   1.000
_cell.length_c   1.000
_cell.angle_alpha   90.00
_cell.angle_beta   90.00
_cell.angle_gamma   90.00
#
_symmetry.space_group_name_H-M   'P 1'
#
loop_
_entity.id
_entity.type
_entity.pdbx_description
1 polymer ?
#
loop_
_entity_poly.entity_id
_entity_poly.type
_entity_poly.pdbx_seq_one_letter_code
_entity_poly.pdbx_strand_id
1 'polypeptide(L)'
;MAHLLYLVRHGEQLDAEHGVEDGRLSGRGVRQAHAIAQRLSGVVFDQAWTSPLQRATETAAIMQERLPAVEFEKSALLLDCIPSGLEEDTPVGFHGFLKAVRPAEVEAGSAQMQDAMAQWLRPSRGDVNELLVTHNFVIGWFVREVMQSPNWQWMALNQANCGLTIIRRRTGKPPQLLVHNDLGHLPPEDRTGLPIPQPY
;
A
#
# COMPACT_ATOMS: atom_id res chain seq x y z
N MET A 1 14.35 -19.84 3.26
CA MET A 1 13.00 -19.45 3.65
C MET A 1 12.82 -17.98 3.30
N ALA A 2 11.75 -17.64 2.63
CA ALA A 2 11.45 -16.29 2.16
C ALA A 2 10.03 -15.90 2.56
N HIS A 3 9.87 -14.72 3.11
CA HIS A 3 8.57 -14.06 3.29
C HIS A 3 8.41 -13.07 2.15
N LEU A 4 7.40 -13.26 1.31
CA LEU A 4 7.00 -12.34 0.25
C LEU A 4 5.77 -11.57 0.71
N LEU A 5 5.92 -10.27 0.80
CA LEU A 5 4.87 -9.34 1.15
C LEU A 5 4.40 -8.63 -0.12
N TYR A 6 3.15 -8.87 -0.50
CA TYR A 6 2.48 -8.26 -1.63
C TYR A 6 1.65 -7.09 -1.12
N LEU A 7 1.96 -5.89 -1.54
CA LEU A 7 1.27 -4.66 -1.16
C LEU A 7 0.50 -4.13 -2.36
N VAL A 8 -0.79 -3.92 -2.18
CA VAL A 8 -1.70 -3.40 -3.20
C VAL A 8 -2.37 -2.14 -2.66
N ARG A 9 -2.26 -1.02 -3.36
CA ARG A 9 -3.07 0.15 -3.05
C ARG A 9 -4.52 -0.12 -3.44
N HIS A 10 -5.50 0.31 -2.64
CA HIS A 10 -6.91 0.23 -3.00
C HIS A 10 -7.21 0.80 -4.39
N GLY A 11 -8.29 0.36 -5.03
CA GLY A 11 -8.78 0.90 -6.29
C GLY A 11 -9.23 2.36 -6.17
N GLU A 12 -9.44 3.04 -7.29
CA GLU A 12 -9.89 4.44 -7.32
C GLU A 12 -11.18 4.61 -6.54
N GLN A 13 -11.18 5.57 -5.60
CA GLN A 13 -12.35 5.96 -4.84
C GLN A 13 -13.23 6.90 -5.67
N LEU A 14 -14.54 6.73 -5.59
CA LEU A 14 -15.51 7.67 -6.15
C LEU A 14 -15.51 8.99 -5.35
N ASP A 15 -15.56 10.10 -6.05
CA ASP A 15 -15.66 11.45 -5.50
C ASP A 15 -14.54 11.84 -4.51
N ALA A 16 -13.35 11.22 -4.63
CA ALA A 16 -12.20 11.57 -3.80
C ALA A 16 -11.80 13.05 -3.95
N GLU A 17 -11.94 13.61 -5.15
CA GLU A 17 -11.68 15.02 -5.46
C GLU A 17 -12.66 15.99 -4.77
N HIS A 18 -13.81 15.51 -4.30
CA HIS A 18 -14.80 16.28 -3.55
C HIS A 18 -14.63 16.21 -2.03
N GLY A 19 -13.48 15.69 -1.55
CA GLY A 19 -13.12 15.64 -0.13
C GLY A 19 -13.79 14.54 0.67
N VAL A 20 -14.30 13.50 0.01
CA VAL A 20 -14.83 12.31 0.70
C VAL A 20 -13.65 11.52 1.30
N GLU A 21 -13.54 11.53 2.63
CA GLU A 21 -12.42 10.89 3.34
C GLU A 21 -12.44 9.35 3.23
N ASP A 22 -13.64 8.74 3.32
CA ASP A 22 -13.82 7.31 3.14
C ASP A 22 -15.04 7.05 2.27
N GLY A 23 -14.85 6.42 1.12
CA GLY A 23 -15.90 6.20 0.15
C GLY A 23 -15.69 4.91 -0.65
N ARG A 24 -16.75 4.54 -1.36
CA ARG A 24 -16.77 3.37 -2.24
C ARG A 24 -15.85 3.53 -3.45
N LEU A 25 -15.58 2.43 -4.12
CA LEU A 25 -14.85 2.43 -5.38
C LEU A 25 -15.66 3.12 -6.50
N SER A 26 -14.95 3.82 -7.38
CA SER A 26 -15.48 4.25 -8.68
C SER A 26 -15.67 3.05 -9.60
N GLY A 27 -16.39 3.22 -10.72
CA GLY A 27 -16.47 2.19 -11.75
C GLY A 27 -15.09 1.79 -12.30
N ARG A 28 -14.12 2.72 -12.36
CA ARG A 28 -12.74 2.46 -12.71
C ARG A 28 -12.04 1.68 -11.59
N GLY A 29 -12.22 2.05 -10.33
CA GLY A 29 -11.68 1.33 -9.18
C GLY A 29 -12.12 -0.13 -9.13
N VAL A 30 -13.35 -0.42 -9.50
CA VAL A 30 -13.85 -1.81 -9.64
C VAL A 30 -13.08 -2.57 -10.73
N ARG A 31 -12.87 -1.98 -11.91
CA ARG A 31 -12.08 -2.62 -12.98
C ARG A 31 -10.63 -2.85 -12.57
N GLN A 32 -10.01 -1.86 -11.89
CA GLN A 32 -8.66 -1.99 -11.34
C GLN A 32 -8.55 -3.15 -10.36
N ALA A 33 -9.54 -3.30 -9.45
CA ALA A 33 -9.58 -4.39 -8.47
C ALA A 33 -9.72 -5.77 -9.14
N HIS A 34 -10.55 -5.91 -10.18
CA HIS A 34 -10.62 -7.14 -10.97
C HIS A 34 -9.32 -7.45 -11.71
N ALA A 35 -8.63 -6.44 -12.24
CA ALA A 35 -7.37 -6.62 -12.98
C ALA A 35 -6.24 -7.12 -12.05
N ILE A 36 -6.07 -6.51 -10.86
CA ILE A 36 -5.07 -6.98 -9.89
C ILE A 36 -5.44 -8.37 -9.34
N ALA A 37 -6.72 -8.66 -9.11
CA ALA A 37 -7.18 -9.98 -8.71
C ALA A 37 -6.80 -11.05 -9.75
N GLN A 38 -7.00 -10.76 -11.03
CA GLN A 38 -6.59 -11.64 -12.13
C GLN A 38 -5.07 -11.81 -12.19
N ARG A 39 -4.29 -10.73 -11.98
CA ARG A 39 -2.82 -10.76 -11.95
C ARG A 39 -2.28 -11.68 -10.85
N LEU A 40 -2.97 -11.73 -9.71
CA LEU A 40 -2.54 -12.49 -8.54
C LEU A 40 -3.19 -13.87 -8.42
N SER A 41 -4.10 -14.25 -9.31
CA SER A 41 -4.87 -15.51 -9.22
C SER A 41 -4.04 -16.78 -9.23
N GLY A 42 -2.80 -16.72 -9.75
CA GLY A 42 -1.84 -17.84 -9.72
C GLY A 42 -0.95 -17.90 -8.48
N VAL A 43 -1.09 -16.96 -7.55
CA VAL A 43 -0.31 -16.92 -6.30
C VAL A 43 -1.12 -17.57 -5.17
N VAL A 44 -0.51 -18.51 -4.46
CA VAL A 44 -1.08 -19.04 -3.23
C VAL A 44 -0.64 -18.15 -2.08
N PHE A 45 -1.60 -17.53 -1.41
CA PHE A 45 -1.37 -16.70 -0.23
C PHE A 45 -1.66 -17.50 1.04
N ASP A 46 -0.80 -17.33 2.04
CA ASP A 46 -0.99 -17.92 3.37
C ASP A 46 -1.87 -17.05 4.27
N GLN A 47 -1.80 -15.71 4.05
CA GLN A 47 -2.58 -14.71 4.78
C GLN A 47 -2.89 -13.52 3.88
N ALA A 48 -4.06 -12.90 4.09
CA ALA A 48 -4.44 -11.67 3.42
C ALA A 48 -5.08 -10.68 4.40
N TRP A 49 -4.71 -9.42 4.26
CA TRP A 49 -5.12 -8.34 5.15
C TRP A 49 -5.64 -7.16 4.36
N THR A 50 -6.59 -6.42 4.94
CA THR A 50 -7.09 -5.17 4.34
C THR A 50 -7.21 -4.07 5.37
N SER A 51 -6.98 -2.83 4.94
CA SER A 51 -7.41 -1.65 5.69
C SER A 51 -8.93 -1.71 5.91
N PRO A 52 -9.45 -1.28 7.08
CA PRO A 52 -10.89 -1.24 7.34
C PRO A 52 -11.66 -0.18 6.54
N LEU A 53 -10.97 0.77 5.86
CA LEU A 53 -11.64 1.81 5.04
C LEU A 53 -12.38 1.20 3.86
N GLN A 54 -13.53 1.79 3.50
CA GLN A 54 -14.47 1.23 2.53
C GLN A 54 -13.81 0.91 1.19
N ARG A 55 -13.05 1.85 0.61
CA ARG A 55 -12.32 1.65 -0.66
C ARG A 55 -11.37 0.44 -0.65
N ALA A 56 -10.72 0.18 0.50
CA ALA A 56 -9.81 -0.96 0.63
C ALA A 56 -10.57 -2.28 0.82
N THR A 57 -11.63 -2.28 1.64
CA THR A 57 -12.47 -3.47 1.85
C THR A 57 -13.23 -3.87 0.59
N GLU A 58 -13.71 -2.93 -0.21
CA GLU A 58 -14.32 -3.23 -1.51
C GLU A 58 -13.30 -3.79 -2.51
N THR A 59 -12.07 -3.24 -2.54
CA THR A 59 -10.98 -3.81 -3.35
C THR A 59 -10.69 -5.25 -2.94
N ALA A 60 -10.54 -5.50 -1.63
CA ALA A 60 -10.30 -6.84 -1.09
C ALA A 60 -11.44 -7.82 -1.39
N ALA A 61 -12.70 -7.38 -1.28
CA ALA A 61 -13.88 -8.19 -1.59
C ALA A 61 -13.89 -8.65 -3.06
N ILE A 62 -13.56 -7.75 -4.00
CA ILE A 62 -13.43 -8.11 -5.42
C ILE A 62 -12.27 -9.08 -5.64
N MET A 63 -11.14 -8.85 -4.96
CA MET A 63 -9.98 -9.77 -5.05
C MET A 63 -10.31 -11.14 -4.49
N GLN A 64 -11.12 -11.21 -3.43
CA GLN A 64 -11.56 -12.47 -2.80
C GLN A 64 -12.26 -13.42 -3.80
N GLU A 65 -12.98 -12.89 -4.78
CA GLU A 65 -13.66 -13.70 -5.81
C GLU A 65 -12.68 -14.55 -6.65
N ARG A 66 -11.43 -14.09 -6.80
CA ARG A 66 -10.36 -14.76 -7.56
C ARG A 66 -9.31 -15.44 -6.68
N LEU A 67 -9.34 -15.19 -5.38
CA LEU A 67 -8.43 -15.72 -4.37
C LEU A 67 -9.17 -16.50 -3.29
N PRO A 68 -9.94 -17.56 -3.66
CA PRO A 68 -10.85 -18.23 -2.74
C PRO A 68 -10.13 -19.04 -1.63
N ALA A 69 -8.83 -19.25 -1.77
CA ALA A 69 -8.04 -20.03 -0.81
C ALA A 69 -7.61 -19.23 0.43
N VAL A 70 -7.78 -17.90 0.43
CA VAL A 70 -7.39 -17.02 1.53
C VAL A 70 -8.55 -16.07 1.86
N GLU A 71 -8.77 -15.78 3.14
CA GLU A 71 -9.75 -14.78 3.58
C GLU A 71 -9.03 -13.49 3.98
N PHE A 72 -9.63 -12.34 3.66
CA PHE A 72 -9.10 -11.03 4.03
C PHE A 72 -9.52 -10.65 5.45
N GLU A 73 -8.55 -10.51 6.34
CA GLU A 73 -8.74 -9.98 7.68
C GLU A 73 -8.54 -8.45 7.70
N LYS A 74 -9.33 -7.73 8.50
CA LYS A 74 -9.17 -6.28 8.67
C LYS A 74 -8.11 -5.98 9.71
N SER A 75 -7.22 -5.03 9.41
CA SER A 75 -6.22 -4.54 10.36
C SER A 75 -6.20 -3.01 10.39
N ALA A 76 -6.33 -2.44 11.59
CA ALA A 76 -6.19 -1.00 11.81
C ALA A 76 -4.77 -0.49 11.49
N LEU A 77 -3.76 -1.36 11.52
CA LEU A 77 -2.38 -1.02 11.14
C LEU A 77 -2.22 -0.70 9.64
N LEU A 78 -3.26 -0.99 8.83
CA LEU A 78 -3.29 -0.68 7.40
C LEU A 78 -4.13 0.55 7.06
N LEU A 79 -4.66 1.28 8.04
CA LEU A 79 -5.32 2.57 7.83
C LEU A 79 -4.37 3.58 7.18
N ASP A 80 -4.91 4.48 6.36
CA ASP A 80 -4.13 5.59 5.85
C ASP A 80 -3.66 6.49 6.99
N CYS A 81 -2.39 6.88 6.97
CA CYS A 81 -1.79 7.64 8.06
C CYS A 81 -0.65 8.52 7.54
N ILE A 82 -0.19 9.44 8.39
CA ILE A 82 1.00 10.28 8.15
C ILE A 82 2.18 9.68 8.96
N PRO A 83 3.10 8.94 8.31
CA PRO A 83 4.13 8.17 9.01
C PRO A 83 5.21 8.99 9.70
N SER A 84 5.52 10.20 9.17
CA SER A 84 6.51 11.11 9.74
C SER A 84 6.14 12.57 9.48
N GLY A 85 6.65 13.47 10.31
CA GLY A 85 6.48 14.91 10.18
C GLY A 85 7.59 15.59 9.39
N LEU A 86 7.65 16.93 9.53
CA LEU A 86 8.70 17.76 8.96
C LEU A 86 10.01 17.57 9.72
N GLU A 87 11.08 17.24 9.01
CA GLU A 87 12.44 17.07 9.51
C GLU A 87 13.40 18.03 8.78
N GLU A 88 14.63 18.18 9.30
CA GLU A 88 15.62 19.13 8.77
C GLU A 88 16.00 18.84 7.32
N ASP A 89 16.09 17.58 6.94
CA ASP A 89 16.43 17.11 5.59
C ASP A 89 15.25 17.01 4.63
N THR A 90 14.03 17.39 5.09
CA THR A 90 12.83 17.35 4.25
C THR A 90 12.92 18.39 3.12
N PRO A 91 12.77 17.98 1.84
CA PRO A 91 12.76 18.91 0.72
C PRO A 91 11.65 19.97 0.84
N VAL A 92 11.98 21.22 0.47
CA VAL A 92 11.07 22.39 0.59
C VAL A 92 9.71 22.15 -0.09
N GLY A 93 9.69 21.39 -1.19
CA GLY A 93 8.45 21.05 -1.91
C GLY A 93 7.40 20.32 -1.07
N PHE A 94 7.79 19.62 0.01
CA PHE A 94 6.89 18.92 0.91
C PHE A 94 6.50 19.72 2.16
N HIS A 95 7.16 20.86 2.42
CA HIS A 95 6.93 21.66 3.63
C HIS A 95 5.48 22.11 3.76
N GLY A 96 4.84 22.53 2.66
CA GLY A 96 3.46 23.01 2.67
C GLY A 96 2.49 21.96 3.20
N PHE A 97 2.63 20.72 2.75
CA PHE A 97 1.82 19.60 3.21
C PHE A 97 2.10 19.27 4.69
N LEU A 98 3.37 19.03 5.05
CA LEU A 98 3.72 18.58 6.40
C LEU A 98 3.47 19.62 7.50
N LYS A 99 3.58 20.93 7.17
CA LYS A 99 3.23 22.01 8.11
C LYS A 99 1.73 22.08 8.44
N ALA A 100 0.88 21.58 7.54
CA ALA A 100 -0.56 21.53 7.75
C ALA A 100 -1.01 20.32 8.60
N VAL A 101 -0.16 19.31 8.76
CA VAL A 101 -0.45 18.11 9.55
C VAL A 101 -0.31 18.40 11.05
N ARG A 102 -1.28 17.95 11.82
CA ARG A 102 -1.24 18.12 13.29
C ARG A 102 -0.19 17.16 13.92
N PRO A 103 0.55 17.62 14.94
CA PRO A 103 1.55 16.76 15.60
C PRO A 103 0.98 15.42 16.11
N ALA A 104 -0.24 15.41 16.63
CA ALA A 104 -0.90 14.18 17.07
C ALA A 104 -1.18 13.17 15.94
N GLU A 105 -1.40 13.63 14.71
CA GLU A 105 -1.56 12.75 13.55
C GLU A 105 -0.23 12.10 13.17
N VAL A 106 0.86 12.85 13.24
CA VAL A 106 2.22 12.33 13.02
C VAL A 106 2.58 11.30 14.09
N GLU A 107 2.30 11.58 15.34
CA GLU A 107 2.57 10.67 16.48
C GLU A 107 1.80 9.35 16.30
N ALA A 108 0.51 9.43 16.04
CA ALA A 108 -0.34 8.26 15.82
C ALA A 108 0.10 7.46 14.58
N GLY A 109 0.40 8.13 13.47
CA GLY A 109 0.86 7.48 12.24
C GLY A 109 2.22 6.82 12.38
N SER A 110 3.15 7.46 13.09
CA SER A 110 4.47 6.89 13.38
C SER A 110 4.35 5.62 14.25
N ALA A 111 3.55 5.65 15.31
CA ALA A 111 3.29 4.50 16.16
C ALA A 111 2.64 3.35 15.35
N GLN A 112 1.60 3.65 14.56
CA GLN A 112 0.96 2.68 13.67
C GLN A 112 1.97 2.01 12.75
N MET A 113 2.85 2.78 12.11
CA MET A 113 3.83 2.24 11.17
C MET A 113 4.92 1.42 11.85
N GLN A 114 5.32 1.76 13.08
CA GLN A 114 6.23 0.92 13.89
C GLN A 114 5.62 -0.47 14.13
N ASP A 115 4.36 -0.53 14.53
CA ASP A 115 3.65 -1.79 14.75
C ASP A 115 3.45 -2.56 13.44
N ALA A 116 3.11 -1.90 12.33
CA ALA A 116 2.98 -2.50 11.02
C ALA A 116 4.31 -3.13 10.54
N MET A 117 5.44 -2.42 10.73
CA MET A 117 6.77 -2.95 10.40
C MET A 117 7.10 -4.18 11.26
N ALA A 118 6.82 -4.14 12.56
CA ALA A 118 7.04 -5.26 13.47
C ALA A 118 6.19 -6.48 13.08
N GLN A 119 4.98 -6.28 12.58
CA GLN A 119 4.09 -7.34 12.14
C GLN A 119 4.51 -7.96 10.82
N TRP A 120 4.79 -7.18 9.77
CA TRP A 120 4.93 -7.66 8.40
C TRP A 120 6.36 -7.67 7.83
N LEU A 121 7.29 -6.87 8.36
CA LEU A 121 8.70 -6.96 7.94
C LEU A 121 9.53 -7.94 8.78
N ARG A 122 8.88 -8.82 9.51
CA ARG A 122 9.57 -9.87 10.29
C ARG A 122 10.07 -11.01 9.39
N PRO A 123 11.16 -11.69 9.75
CA PRO A 123 11.54 -12.95 9.12
C PRO A 123 10.51 -14.05 9.43
N SER A 124 10.18 -14.86 8.43
CA SER A 124 9.33 -16.05 8.62
C SER A 124 10.16 -17.30 8.89
N ARG A 125 9.53 -18.30 9.51
CA ARG A 125 10.15 -19.64 9.75
C ARG A 125 9.98 -20.57 8.55
N GLY A 126 9.19 -20.20 7.53
CA GLY A 126 8.92 -20.93 6.30
C GLY A 126 8.88 -19.98 5.10
N ASP A 127 8.55 -20.52 3.94
CA ASP A 127 8.16 -19.70 2.79
C ASP A 127 6.72 -19.25 3.02
N VAL A 128 6.48 -17.94 2.98
CA VAL A 128 5.18 -17.32 3.29
C VAL A 128 4.90 -16.23 2.26
N ASN A 129 3.68 -16.22 1.72
CA ASN A 129 3.14 -15.15 0.90
C ASN A 129 2.03 -14.44 1.66
N GLU A 130 2.21 -13.17 1.99
CA GLU A 130 1.18 -12.33 2.61
C GLU A 130 0.73 -11.24 1.63
N LEU A 131 -0.58 -10.98 1.60
CA LEU A 131 -1.20 -9.97 0.76
C LEU A 131 -1.83 -8.88 1.63
N LEU A 132 -1.48 -7.61 1.35
CA LEU A 132 -2.01 -6.44 2.05
C LEU A 132 -2.69 -5.49 1.06
N VAL A 133 -3.96 -5.17 1.29
CA VAL A 133 -4.67 -4.10 0.58
C VAL A 133 -4.72 -2.87 1.48
N THR A 134 -4.06 -1.78 1.07
CA THR A 134 -3.86 -0.60 1.90
C THR A 134 -3.78 0.69 1.06
N HIS A 135 -3.03 1.70 1.52
CA HIS A 135 -3.00 3.06 1.01
C HIS A 135 -1.62 3.48 0.52
N ASN A 136 -1.59 4.58 -0.23
CA ASN A 136 -0.37 5.13 -0.82
C ASN A 136 0.74 5.37 0.21
N PHE A 137 0.44 6.09 1.28
CA PHE A 137 1.44 6.51 2.27
C PHE A 137 1.97 5.31 3.07
N VAL A 138 1.11 4.37 3.40
CA VAL A 138 1.50 3.12 4.08
C VAL A 138 2.48 2.33 3.22
N ILE A 139 2.17 2.11 1.93
CA ILE A 139 3.08 1.40 1.01
C ILE A 139 4.39 2.17 0.84
N GLY A 140 4.31 3.49 0.65
CA GLY A 140 5.50 4.36 0.57
C GLY A 140 6.42 4.20 1.78
N TRP A 141 5.85 4.08 2.98
CA TRP A 141 6.62 3.85 4.21
C TRP A 141 7.28 2.46 4.24
N PHE A 142 6.57 1.39 3.84
CA PHE A 142 7.17 0.06 3.71
C PHE A 142 8.36 0.06 2.75
N VAL A 143 8.22 0.72 1.60
CA VAL A 143 9.31 0.82 0.60
C VAL A 143 10.47 1.64 1.15
N ARG A 144 10.19 2.78 1.78
CA ARG A 144 11.18 3.64 2.43
C ARG A 144 12.00 2.86 3.46
N GLU A 145 11.34 2.06 4.31
CA GLU A 145 11.99 1.25 5.33
C GLU A 145 12.92 0.19 4.72
N VAL A 146 12.46 -0.51 3.69
CA VAL A 146 13.25 -1.52 2.97
C VAL A 146 14.49 -0.91 2.31
N MET A 147 14.37 0.30 1.78
CA MET A 147 15.46 1.02 1.13
C MET A 147 16.36 1.78 2.11
N GLN A 148 16.00 1.83 3.40
CA GLN A 148 16.70 2.61 4.43
C GLN A 148 16.89 4.07 4.02
N SER A 149 15.86 4.64 3.42
CA SER A 149 15.85 6.02 2.93
C SER A 149 15.45 7.01 4.05
N PRO A 150 15.70 8.33 3.88
CA PRO A 150 15.21 9.37 4.80
C PRO A 150 13.71 9.26 5.07
N ASN A 151 13.27 9.69 6.25
CA ASN A 151 11.87 9.55 6.66
C ASN A 151 10.88 10.23 5.70
N TRP A 152 11.17 11.42 5.19
CA TRP A 152 10.29 12.16 4.26
C TRP A 152 10.07 11.43 2.92
N GLN A 153 10.91 10.45 2.56
CA GLN A 153 10.92 9.88 1.20
C GLN A 153 9.68 9.05 0.88
N TRP A 154 8.90 8.63 1.88
CA TRP A 154 7.60 7.99 1.64
C TRP A 154 6.66 8.83 0.78
N MET A 155 6.76 10.17 0.84
CA MET A 155 5.98 11.09 0.01
C MET A 155 6.38 11.07 -1.49
N ALA A 156 7.59 10.63 -1.79
CA ALA A 156 8.10 10.50 -3.16
C ALA A 156 7.94 9.09 -3.73
N LEU A 157 7.54 8.11 -2.90
CA LEU A 157 7.36 6.71 -3.27
C LEU A 157 5.88 6.40 -3.52
N ASN A 158 5.27 7.15 -4.44
CA ASN A 158 3.85 7.05 -4.71
C ASN A 158 3.46 5.77 -5.46
N GLN A 159 2.26 5.28 -5.15
CA GLN A 159 1.63 4.12 -5.78
C GLN A 159 0.38 4.55 -6.56
N ALA A 160 0.19 4.03 -7.75
CA ALA A 160 -1.08 4.13 -8.45
C ALA A 160 -2.16 3.26 -7.78
N ASN A 161 -3.44 3.52 -8.06
CA ASN A 161 -4.53 2.68 -7.62
C ASN A 161 -4.36 1.25 -8.17
N CYS A 162 -4.51 0.25 -7.33
CA CYS A 162 -4.21 -1.15 -7.59
C CYS A 162 -2.78 -1.43 -8.09
N GLY A 163 -1.83 -0.49 -7.91
CA GLY A 163 -0.41 -0.74 -8.15
C GLY A 163 0.13 -1.81 -7.20
N LEU A 164 0.94 -2.73 -7.76
CA LEU A 164 1.53 -3.84 -7.03
C LEU A 164 2.96 -3.53 -6.61
N THR A 165 3.24 -3.71 -5.34
CA THR A 165 4.59 -3.65 -4.76
C THR A 165 4.90 -4.97 -4.06
N ILE A 166 6.10 -5.53 -4.27
CA ILE A 166 6.50 -6.81 -3.65
C ILE A 166 7.82 -6.62 -2.92
N ILE A 167 7.80 -6.97 -1.64
CA ILE A 167 8.97 -6.97 -0.75
C ILE A 167 9.29 -8.41 -0.38
N ARG A 168 10.58 -8.75 -0.39
CA ARG A 168 11.07 -10.04 0.09
C ARG A 168 11.86 -9.87 1.38
N ARG A 169 11.51 -10.64 2.39
CA ARG A 169 12.24 -10.76 3.64
C ARG A 169 12.83 -12.17 3.79
N ARG A 170 14.11 -12.28 4.14
CA ARG A 170 14.79 -13.55 4.40
C ARG A 170 15.57 -13.46 5.71
N THR A 171 15.61 -14.56 6.46
CA THR A 171 16.40 -14.64 7.70
C THR A 171 17.89 -14.38 7.41
N GLY A 172 18.51 -13.51 8.19
CA GLY A 172 19.93 -13.17 8.07
C GLY A 172 20.31 -12.37 6.81
N LYS A 173 19.32 -11.86 6.06
CA LYS A 173 19.56 -10.99 4.90
C LYS A 173 18.76 -9.70 5.03
N PRO A 174 19.25 -8.57 4.49
CA PRO A 174 18.45 -7.35 4.39
C PRO A 174 17.15 -7.61 3.60
N PRO A 175 16.07 -6.87 3.88
CA PRO A 175 14.88 -6.89 3.05
C PRO A 175 15.21 -6.41 1.63
N GLN A 176 14.41 -6.81 0.67
CA GLN A 176 14.62 -6.49 -0.75
C GLN A 176 13.31 -6.03 -1.37
N LEU A 177 13.35 -4.90 -2.05
CA LEU A 177 12.28 -4.46 -2.93
C LEU A 177 12.42 -5.21 -4.26
N LEU A 178 11.47 -6.09 -4.58
CA LEU A 178 11.47 -6.85 -5.83
C LEU A 178 10.71 -6.14 -6.94
N VAL A 179 9.59 -5.50 -6.56
CA VAL A 179 8.69 -4.80 -7.48
C VAL A 179 8.19 -3.55 -6.76
N HIS A 180 8.12 -2.42 -7.46
CA HIS A 180 7.54 -1.19 -6.97
C HIS A 180 6.53 -0.63 -7.96
N ASN A 181 5.27 -0.48 -7.53
CA ASN A 181 4.20 0.14 -8.32
C ASN A 181 4.06 -0.45 -9.73
N ASP A 182 4.08 -1.79 -9.86
CA ASP A 182 3.83 -2.46 -11.14
C ASP A 182 2.37 -2.26 -11.57
N LEU A 183 2.19 -1.78 -12.79
CA LEU A 183 0.91 -1.49 -13.44
C LEU A 183 0.69 -2.34 -14.70
N GLY A 184 1.51 -3.37 -14.93
CA GLY A 184 1.45 -4.19 -16.13
C GLY A 184 0.11 -4.93 -16.35
N HIS A 185 -0.73 -5.01 -15.32
CA HIS A 185 -2.08 -5.59 -15.38
C HIS A 185 -3.17 -4.54 -15.69
N LEU A 186 -2.84 -3.24 -15.71
CA LEU A 186 -3.77 -2.15 -15.97
C LEU A 186 -3.55 -1.56 -17.36
N PRO A 187 -4.60 -1.43 -18.19
CA PRO A 187 -4.51 -0.65 -19.40
C PRO A 187 -4.30 0.84 -19.06
N PRO A 188 -3.68 1.64 -19.96
CA PRO A 188 -3.32 3.03 -19.66
C PRO A 188 -4.47 3.90 -19.14
N GLU A 189 -5.67 3.72 -19.66
CA GLU A 189 -6.88 4.47 -19.28
C GLU A 189 -7.36 4.19 -17.85
N ASP A 190 -6.96 3.07 -17.27
CA ASP A 190 -7.29 2.69 -15.90
C ASP A 190 -6.13 2.98 -14.90
N ARG A 191 -5.03 3.60 -15.34
CA ARG A 191 -3.90 3.96 -14.46
C ARG A 191 -4.15 5.31 -13.81
N THR A 192 -4.61 5.33 -12.58
CA THR A 192 -4.97 6.53 -11.80
C THR A 192 -4.30 6.56 -10.43
N GLY A 193 -4.52 7.65 -9.68
CA GLY A 193 -4.01 7.80 -8.31
C GLY A 193 -2.60 8.38 -8.23
N LEU A 194 -2.00 8.77 -9.37
CA LEU A 194 -0.76 9.51 -9.44
C LEU A 194 -1.02 10.88 -10.09
N PRO A 195 -0.26 11.93 -9.70
CA PRO A 195 -0.50 13.29 -10.20
C PRO A 195 -0.16 13.48 -11.70
N ILE A 196 0.52 12.51 -12.31
CA ILE A 196 0.92 12.53 -13.71
C ILE A 196 0.45 11.23 -14.35
N PRO A 197 -0.18 11.27 -15.55
CA PRO A 197 -0.51 10.05 -16.30
C PRO A 197 0.73 9.18 -16.50
N GLN A 198 0.59 7.87 -16.31
CA GLN A 198 1.69 6.95 -16.54
C GLN A 198 1.93 6.82 -18.05
N PRO A 199 3.14 7.10 -18.56
CA PRO A 199 3.42 7.17 -19.98
C PRO A 199 3.54 5.79 -20.67
N TYR A 200 3.49 4.69 -19.90
CA TYR A 200 3.68 3.31 -20.42
C TYR A 200 2.85 2.30 -19.64
#